data_b8199067ac8d9d8343a633d082dacfdc
#
_entry.id   b8199067ac8d9d8343a633d082dacfdc
#
_cell.length_a   1.000
_cell.length_b   1.000
_cell.length_c   1.000
_cell.angle_alpha   90.00
_cell.angle_beta   90.00
_cell.angle_gamma   90.00
#
_symmetry.space_group_name_H-M   'P 1'
#
loop_
_entity.id
_entity.type
_entity.pdbx_description
1 polymer ?
#
loop_
_entity_poly.entity_id
_entity_poly.type
_entity_poly.pdbx_seq_one_letter_code
_entity_poly.pdbx_strand_id
1 'polypeptide(L)'
;AKIAAVSVAKGNVTSDAFLVPGDSPLKEVADLKGRKVAVAKGSSAHGQVLLTLRKAGLSTKDVTLNFLQPSDAYAAFTQKQVDAWAVWDPYTAQAELEAGARVLATGEGTSNGYTFQVAGTAALSDAGKNSAIKDLLIRLAKAQQWADTHREEWARAWAEETGLKIEVARAAVDRGGDLPVALDDAVVKSEQDLADAFSEDRTLPGKVDFAKFTDRRFQEDLKAARGGNS
;
A
#
# COMPACT_ATOMS: atom_id res chain seq x y z
N ALA A 1 -19.47 -7.07 -3.87
CA ALA A 1 -19.03 -6.15 -4.91
C ALA A 1 -19.01 -6.88 -6.26
N LYS A 2 -19.20 -6.14 -7.35
CA LYS A 2 -19.13 -6.68 -8.72
C LYS A 2 -17.76 -6.39 -9.34
N ILE A 3 -16.72 -6.73 -8.61
CA ILE A 3 -15.31 -6.53 -9.00
C ILE A 3 -14.50 -7.78 -8.70
N ALA A 4 -13.37 -7.94 -9.41
CA ALA A 4 -12.39 -8.97 -9.13
C ALA A 4 -10.97 -8.41 -9.27
N ALA A 5 -10.05 -8.85 -8.42
CA ALA A 5 -8.62 -8.67 -8.60
C ALA A 5 -8.16 -9.56 -9.76
N VAL A 6 -7.53 -8.96 -10.76
CA VAL A 6 -7.15 -9.62 -12.02
C VAL A 6 -5.63 -9.71 -12.22
N SER A 7 -4.89 -8.89 -11.49
CA SER A 7 -3.43 -8.95 -11.41
C SER A 7 -2.96 -8.41 -10.06
N VAL A 8 -1.72 -8.69 -9.73
CA VAL A 8 -1.08 -8.26 -8.49
C VAL A 8 0.38 -7.90 -8.75
N ALA A 9 0.85 -6.88 -8.06
CA ALA A 9 2.25 -6.53 -7.94
C ALA A 9 2.64 -6.58 -6.46
N LYS A 10 3.94 -6.74 -6.20
CA LYS A 10 4.50 -6.72 -4.85
C LYS A 10 5.56 -5.64 -4.76
N GLY A 11 5.33 -4.69 -3.87
CA GLY A 11 6.25 -3.61 -3.54
C GLY A 11 7.07 -3.88 -2.29
N ASN A 12 7.95 -2.94 -2.00
CA ASN A 12 8.74 -2.96 -0.77
C ASN A 12 7.89 -2.50 0.42
N VAL A 13 7.74 -3.35 1.40
CA VAL A 13 6.96 -3.07 2.62
C VAL A 13 7.53 -1.96 3.50
N THR A 14 8.77 -1.52 3.26
CA THR A 14 9.37 -0.39 3.99
C THR A 14 8.83 0.96 3.52
N SER A 15 8.11 1.01 2.39
CA SER A 15 7.38 2.19 1.92
C SER A 15 6.20 2.55 2.83
N ASP A 16 5.58 1.55 3.44
CA ASP A 16 4.55 1.72 4.47
C ASP A 16 5.22 1.98 5.82
N ALA A 17 4.89 3.09 6.48
CA ALA A 17 5.55 3.47 7.72
C ALA A 17 4.62 4.13 8.73
N PHE A 18 4.94 3.93 10.02
CA PHE A 18 4.53 4.83 11.10
C PHE A 18 5.57 5.93 11.23
N LEU A 19 5.15 7.15 11.03
CA LEU A 19 5.97 8.35 11.15
C LEU A 19 5.64 9.09 12.45
N VAL A 20 6.67 9.63 13.07
CA VAL A 20 6.55 10.55 14.22
C VAL A 20 7.35 11.82 13.94
N PRO A 21 7.02 12.97 14.53
CA PRO A 21 7.87 14.16 14.46
C PRO A 21 9.30 13.84 14.88
N GLY A 22 10.31 14.47 14.26
CA GLY A 22 11.72 14.19 14.54
C GLY A 22 12.13 14.38 16.00
N ASP A 23 11.46 15.34 16.68
CA ASP A 23 11.63 15.64 18.13
C ASP A 23 10.69 14.82 19.03
N SER A 24 9.95 13.86 18.49
CA SER A 24 9.02 13.01 19.26
C SER A 24 9.78 12.13 20.27
N PRO A 25 9.28 12.01 21.52
CA PRO A 25 9.85 11.11 22.52
C PRO A 25 9.49 9.63 22.24
N LEU A 26 8.57 9.34 21.31
CA LEU A 26 8.14 7.96 20.99
C LEU A 26 9.28 7.21 20.30
N LYS A 27 9.67 6.05 20.82
CA LYS A 27 10.80 5.26 20.30
C LYS A 27 10.38 3.92 19.71
N GLU A 28 9.24 3.40 20.14
CA GLU A 28 8.71 2.10 19.72
C GLU A 28 7.18 2.14 19.60
N VAL A 29 6.60 1.13 18.95
CA VAL A 29 5.16 1.06 18.71
C VAL A 29 4.35 1.02 20.02
N ALA A 30 4.90 0.44 21.08
CA ALA A 30 4.25 0.39 22.39
C ALA A 30 4.00 1.80 22.98
N ASP A 31 4.83 2.80 22.63
CA ASP A 31 4.68 4.18 23.07
C ASP A 31 3.45 4.88 22.43
N LEU A 32 2.83 4.26 21.41
CA LEU A 32 1.60 4.78 20.80
C LEU A 32 0.37 4.65 21.71
N LYS A 33 0.46 3.93 22.83
CA LYS A 33 -0.66 3.82 23.78
C LYS A 33 -1.12 5.21 24.26
N GLY A 34 -2.42 5.49 24.09
CA GLY A 34 -3.04 6.77 24.43
C GLY A 34 -2.75 7.90 23.42
N ARG A 35 -2.05 7.62 22.31
CA ARG A 35 -1.65 8.61 21.30
C ARG A 35 -2.65 8.73 20.16
N LYS A 36 -2.60 9.86 19.46
CA LYS A 36 -3.37 10.13 18.25
C LYS A 36 -2.58 9.69 17.02
N VAL A 37 -3.14 8.78 16.26
CA VAL A 37 -2.54 8.26 15.02
C VAL A 37 -3.41 8.64 13.83
N ALA A 38 -2.87 9.42 12.90
CA ALA A 38 -3.53 9.69 11.62
C ALA A 38 -3.35 8.51 10.67
N VAL A 39 -4.40 8.15 9.94
CA VAL A 39 -4.37 7.11 8.90
C VAL A 39 -5.55 7.24 7.95
N ALA A 40 -5.38 6.89 6.68
CA ALA A 40 -6.49 6.83 5.73
C ALA A 40 -7.31 5.54 5.95
N LYS A 41 -8.60 5.68 6.25
CA LYS A 41 -9.48 4.54 6.56
C LYS A 41 -9.58 3.56 5.39
N GLY A 42 -9.35 2.29 5.66
CA GLY A 42 -9.44 1.22 4.66
C GLY A 42 -8.25 1.13 3.70
N SER A 43 -7.17 1.89 3.92
CA SER A 43 -5.95 1.83 3.13
C SER A 43 -5.02 0.68 3.59
N SER A 44 -3.93 0.44 2.83
CA SER A 44 -2.84 -0.45 3.22
C SER A 44 -2.24 -0.04 4.57
N ALA A 45 -2.01 1.26 4.76
CA ALA A 45 -1.53 1.81 6.03
C ALA A 45 -2.49 1.53 7.20
N HIS A 46 -3.82 1.54 6.97
CA HIS A 46 -4.76 1.13 8.02
C HIS A 46 -4.61 -0.36 8.37
N GLY A 47 -4.45 -1.22 7.37
CA GLY A 47 -4.12 -2.63 7.60
C GLY A 47 -2.82 -2.81 8.39
N GLN A 48 -1.78 -2.07 8.01
CA GLN A 48 -0.51 -2.02 8.74
C GLN A 48 -0.72 -1.59 10.21
N VAL A 49 -1.55 -0.56 10.47
CA VAL A 49 -1.88 -0.12 11.83
C VAL A 49 -2.43 -1.28 12.65
N LEU A 50 -3.43 -2.00 12.13
CA LEU A 50 -4.06 -3.12 12.84
C LEU A 50 -3.03 -4.20 13.21
N LEU A 51 -2.22 -4.61 12.24
CA LEU A 51 -1.25 -5.69 12.42
C LEU A 51 -0.06 -5.27 13.29
N THR A 52 0.43 -4.03 13.14
CA THR A 52 1.56 -3.50 13.91
C THR A 52 1.19 -3.29 15.38
N LEU A 53 0.01 -2.72 15.67
CA LEU A 53 -0.48 -2.60 17.03
C LEU A 53 -0.64 -3.97 17.69
N ARG A 54 -1.24 -4.94 16.99
CA ARG A 54 -1.39 -6.32 17.49
C ARG A 54 -0.02 -6.95 17.83
N LYS A 55 0.97 -6.81 16.97
CA LYS A 55 2.34 -7.32 17.18
C LYS A 55 3.00 -6.70 18.41
N ALA A 56 2.66 -5.44 18.73
CA ALA A 56 3.13 -4.74 19.93
C ALA A 56 2.25 -5.00 21.18
N GLY A 57 1.27 -5.91 21.12
CA GLY A 57 0.36 -6.20 22.22
C GLY A 57 -0.69 -5.11 22.47
N LEU A 58 -0.90 -4.23 21.49
CA LEU A 58 -1.91 -3.17 21.50
C LEU A 58 -3.08 -3.49 20.56
N SER A 59 -4.14 -2.71 20.70
CA SER A 59 -5.31 -2.72 19.82
C SER A 59 -5.69 -1.30 19.40
N THR A 60 -6.62 -1.17 18.49
CA THR A 60 -7.17 0.14 18.09
C THR A 60 -7.88 0.87 19.24
N LYS A 61 -8.23 0.18 20.34
CA LYS A 61 -8.79 0.79 21.56
C LYS A 61 -7.72 1.47 22.42
N ASP A 62 -6.46 1.13 22.23
CA ASP A 62 -5.34 1.69 22.98
C ASP A 62 -4.80 2.98 22.36
N VAL A 63 -5.27 3.36 21.17
CA VAL A 63 -4.87 4.57 20.43
C VAL A 63 -6.11 5.36 19.99
N THR A 64 -5.94 6.61 19.63
CA THR A 64 -7.01 7.39 18.97
C THR A 64 -6.73 7.45 17.48
N LEU A 65 -7.48 6.70 16.66
CA LEU A 65 -7.34 6.77 15.21
C LEU A 65 -8.05 8.00 14.65
N ASN A 66 -7.29 8.87 14.00
CA ASN A 66 -7.79 10.02 13.26
C ASN A 66 -7.83 9.64 11.77
N PHE A 67 -9.03 9.36 11.26
CA PHE A 67 -9.20 8.99 9.87
C PHE A 67 -9.15 10.22 8.96
N LEU A 68 -8.02 10.45 8.34
CA LEU A 68 -7.72 11.59 7.46
C LEU A 68 -7.18 11.09 6.11
N GLN A 69 -7.51 11.80 5.03
CA GLN A 69 -6.84 11.57 3.75
C GLN A 69 -5.38 12.04 3.82
N PRO A 70 -4.46 11.53 3.00
CA PRO A 70 -3.03 11.80 3.14
C PRO A 70 -2.66 13.29 3.19
N SER A 71 -3.28 14.14 2.38
CA SER A 71 -3.03 15.59 2.40
C SER A 71 -3.42 16.25 3.72
N ASP A 72 -4.60 15.88 4.26
CA ASP A 72 -5.09 16.41 5.53
C ASP A 72 -4.27 15.84 6.70
N ALA A 73 -3.89 14.57 6.60
CA ALA A 73 -3.03 13.91 7.57
C ALA A 73 -1.64 14.56 7.62
N TYR A 74 -1.05 14.92 6.46
CA TYR A 74 0.21 15.63 6.39
C TYR A 74 0.12 16.99 7.10
N ALA A 75 -0.95 17.76 6.85
CA ALA A 75 -1.16 19.04 7.53
C ALA A 75 -1.32 18.88 9.05
N ALA A 76 -2.13 17.90 9.50
CA ALA A 76 -2.31 17.62 10.92
C ALA A 76 -1.00 17.15 11.60
N PHE A 77 -0.20 16.37 10.89
CA PHE A 77 1.09 15.88 11.37
C PHE A 77 2.11 16.99 11.51
N THR A 78 2.27 17.85 10.51
CA THR A 78 3.22 18.97 10.54
C THR A 78 2.84 20.04 11.59
N GLN A 79 1.54 20.18 11.86
CA GLN A 79 1.02 21.06 12.93
C GLN A 79 1.01 20.39 14.32
N LYS A 80 1.54 19.17 14.45
CA LYS A 80 1.57 18.39 15.71
C LYS A 80 0.17 18.17 16.33
N GLN A 81 -0.88 18.09 15.50
CA GLN A 81 -2.24 17.79 15.95
C GLN A 81 -2.45 16.29 16.18
N VAL A 82 -1.56 15.47 15.62
CA VAL A 82 -1.46 14.04 15.84
C VAL A 82 -0.04 13.67 16.27
N ASP A 83 0.10 12.60 17.05
CA ASP A 83 1.39 12.13 17.58
C ASP A 83 2.15 11.26 16.57
N ALA A 84 1.42 10.55 15.71
CA ALA A 84 1.98 9.70 14.66
C ALA A 84 1.08 9.70 13.42
N TRP A 85 1.67 9.31 12.30
CA TRP A 85 0.99 9.16 11.02
C TRP A 85 1.40 7.85 10.35
N ALA A 86 0.43 6.99 10.05
CA ALA A 86 0.65 5.78 9.27
C ALA A 86 0.29 6.05 7.80
N VAL A 87 1.27 5.86 6.91
CA VAL A 87 1.16 6.24 5.50
C VAL A 87 2.15 5.45 4.64
N TRP A 88 2.07 5.60 3.33
CA TRP A 88 2.92 4.99 2.31
C TRP A 88 3.60 6.04 1.43
N ASP A 89 4.58 5.63 0.61
CA ASP A 89 5.23 6.51 -0.35
C ASP A 89 4.25 7.00 -1.46
N PRO A 90 4.42 8.24 -1.93
CA PRO A 90 5.55 9.15 -1.68
C PRO A 90 5.43 9.98 -0.38
N TYR A 91 4.34 9.83 0.36
CA TYR A 91 4.10 10.63 1.58
C TYR A 91 5.10 10.31 2.69
N THR A 92 5.56 9.06 2.78
CA THR A 92 6.63 8.68 3.73
C THR A 92 7.89 9.48 3.43
N ALA A 93 8.39 9.44 2.19
CA ALA A 93 9.56 10.22 1.77
C ALA A 93 9.34 11.73 1.91
N GLN A 94 8.15 12.22 1.58
CA GLN A 94 7.82 13.63 1.72
C GLN A 94 7.91 14.09 3.17
N ALA A 95 7.32 13.34 4.09
CA ALA A 95 7.35 13.71 5.51
C ALA A 95 8.77 13.66 6.10
N GLU A 96 9.58 12.68 5.71
CA GLU A 96 10.99 12.61 6.14
C GLU A 96 11.79 13.82 5.64
N LEU A 97 11.70 14.15 4.34
CA LEU A 97 12.52 15.18 3.71
C LEU A 97 12.02 16.61 3.96
N GLU A 98 10.71 16.81 4.06
CA GLU A 98 10.14 18.15 4.13
C GLU A 98 9.65 18.53 5.54
N ALA A 99 9.23 17.55 6.35
CA ALA A 99 8.73 17.78 7.70
C ALA A 99 9.67 17.27 8.80
N GLY A 100 10.82 16.72 8.45
CA GLY A 100 11.77 16.15 9.41
C GLY A 100 11.18 14.99 10.21
N ALA A 101 10.26 14.25 9.62
CA ALA A 101 9.66 13.09 10.24
C ALA A 101 10.71 11.97 10.45
N ARG A 102 10.48 11.15 11.46
CA ARG A 102 11.28 9.97 11.74
C ARG A 102 10.37 8.73 11.64
N VAL A 103 10.89 7.68 11.01
CA VAL A 103 10.24 6.37 10.98
C VAL A 103 10.28 5.75 12.38
N LEU A 104 9.11 5.42 12.94
CA LEU A 104 8.96 4.68 14.19
C LEU A 104 8.92 3.18 13.93
N ALA A 105 8.22 2.76 12.88
CA ALA A 105 8.14 1.38 12.42
C ALA A 105 7.82 1.36 10.92
N THR A 106 8.32 0.36 10.20
CA THR A 106 7.98 0.07 8.82
C THR A 106 6.93 -1.03 8.72
N GLY A 107 6.50 -1.36 7.49
CA GLY A 107 5.62 -2.50 7.23
C GLY A 107 6.27 -3.88 7.37
N GLU A 108 7.54 -3.96 7.75
CA GLU A 108 8.24 -5.24 7.89
C GLU A 108 7.56 -6.17 8.90
N GLY A 109 7.11 -7.34 8.38
CA GLY A 109 6.40 -8.34 9.16
C GLY A 109 4.98 -7.96 9.58
N THR A 110 4.42 -6.90 8.98
CA THR A 110 3.04 -6.42 9.24
C THR A 110 2.31 -5.95 7.98
N SER A 111 3.00 -5.51 6.93
CA SER A 111 2.44 -5.26 5.61
C SER A 111 2.81 -6.41 4.67
N ASN A 112 1.95 -6.75 3.73
CA ASN A 112 2.23 -7.76 2.71
C ASN A 112 2.77 -7.18 1.41
N GLY A 113 2.67 -5.87 1.22
CA GLY A 113 3.19 -5.13 0.07
C GLY A 113 2.46 -5.41 -1.25
N TYR A 114 1.26 -6.02 -1.21
CA TYR A 114 0.53 -6.32 -2.44
C TYR A 114 -0.33 -5.15 -2.91
N THR A 115 -0.25 -4.88 -4.21
CA THR A 115 -1.07 -3.91 -4.94
C THR A 115 -1.83 -4.64 -6.04
N PHE A 116 -3.15 -4.43 -6.15
CA PHE A 116 -4.00 -5.15 -7.09
C PHE A 116 -4.55 -4.23 -8.18
N GLN A 117 -4.62 -4.75 -9.41
CA GLN A 117 -5.52 -4.21 -10.40
C GLN A 117 -6.86 -4.94 -10.29
N VAL A 118 -7.92 -4.17 -10.20
CA VAL A 118 -9.29 -4.68 -10.07
C VAL A 118 -10.11 -4.33 -11.31
N ALA A 119 -10.93 -5.26 -11.74
CA ALA A 119 -11.84 -5.05 -12.88
C ALA A 119 -13.29 -5.35 -12.49
N GLY A 120 -14.22 -4.60 -13.07
CA GLY A 120 -15.65 -4.90 -12.94
C GLY A 120 -16.01 -6.22 -13.62
N THR A 121 -16.78 -7.09 -12.95
CA THR A 121 -17.15 -8.40 -13.51
C THR A 121 -17.93 -8.30 -14.81
N ALA A 122 -18.71 -7.23 -15.01
CA ALA A 122 -19.37 -6.96 -16.28
C ALA A 122 -18.39 -6.66 -17.43
N ALA A 123 -17.29 -5.94 -17.13
CA ALA A 123 -16.24 -5.69 -18.13
C ALA A 123 -15.46 -6.97 -18.48
N LEU A 124 -15.26 -7.84 -17.51
CA LEU A 124 -14.62 -9.16 -17.72
C LEU A 124 -15.47 -10.11 -18.55
N SER A 125 -16.80 -9.93 -18.60
CA SER A 125 -17.73 -10.71 -19.39
C SER A 125 -17.94 -10.16 -20.82
N ASP A 126 -17.52 -8.93 -21.10
CA ASP A 126 -17.59 -8.30 -22.42
C ASP A 126 -16.29 -8.60 -23.17
N ALA A 127 -16.37 -9.23 -24.35
CA ALA A 127 -15.20 -9.69 -25.09
C ALA A 127 -14.23 -8.54 -25.46
N GLY A 128 -14.77 -7.37 -25.88
CA GLY A 128 -13.96 -6.23 -26.25
C GLY A 128 -13.25 -5.61 -25.06
N LYS A 129 -13.96 -5.40 -23.94
CA LYS A 129 -13.39 -4.86 -22.70
C LYS A 129 -12.40 -5.84 -22.06
N ASN A 130 -12.69 -7.13 -22.08
CA ASN A 130 -11.78 -8.17 -21.60
C ASN A 130 -10.44 -8.13 -22.36
N SER A 131 -10.48 -8.01 -23.71
CA SER A 131 -9.27 -7.86 -24.51
C SER A 131 -8.48 -6.59 -24.19
N ALA A 132 -9.18 -5.46 -24.01
CA ALA A 132 -8.54 -4.20 -23.63
C ALA A 132 -7.92 -4.26 -22.23
N ILE A 133 -8.59 -4.90 -21.26
CA ILE A 133 -8.05 -5.14 -19.89
C ILE A 133 -6.78 -5.96 -20.00
N LYS A 134 -6.77 -7.06 -20.78
CA LYS A 134 -5.57 -7.89 -20.97
C LYS A 134 -4.40 -7.07 -21.52
N ASP A 135 -4.60 -6.27 -22.59
CA ASP A 135 -3.56 -5.43 -23.17
C ASP A 135 -3.02 -4.41 -22.14
N LEU A 136 -3.92 -3.75 -21.41
CA LEU A 136 -3.55 -2.81 -20.34
C LEU A 136 -2.68 -3.49 -19.27
N LEU A 137 -3.06 -4.66 -18.78
CA LEU A 137 -2.31 -5.38 -17.74
C LEU A 137 -0.92 -5.80 -18.21
N ILE A 138 -0.79 -6.23 -19.47
CA ILE A 138 0.50 -6.58 -20.07
C ILE A 138 1.40 -5.34 -20.17
N ARG A 139 0.86 -4.20 -20.62
CA ARG A 139 1.61 -2.93 -20.70
C ARG A 139 2.01 -2.44 -19.32
N LEU A 140 1.11 -2.53 -18.34
CA LEU A 140 1.39 -2.14 -16.96
C LEU A 140 2.52 -2.99 -16.37
N ALA A 141 2.48 -4.32 -16.54
CA ALA A 141 3.54 -5.20 -16.07
C ALA A 141 4.92 -4.85 -16.66
N LYS A 142 4.96 -4.52 -17.96
CA LYS A 142 6.20 -4.07 -18.61
C LYS A 142 6.66 -2.70 -18.09
N ALA A 143 5.74 -1.78 -17.86
CA ALA A 143 6.04 -0.45 -17.32
C ALA A 143 6.59 -0.54 -15.89
N GLN A 144 6.04 -1.41 -15.05
CA GLN A 144 6.55 -1.66 -13.69
C GLN A 144 7.98 -2.20 -13.71
N GLN A 145 8.28 -3.16 -14.60
CA GLN A 145 9.64 -3.68 -14.77
C GLN A 145 10.61 -2.61 -15.31
N TRP A 146 10.14 -1.79 -16.26
CA TRP A 146 10.94 -0.69 -16.77
C TRP A 146 11.23 0.34 -15.66
N ALA A 147 10.25 0.71 -14.87
CA ALA A 147 10.39 1.67 -13.77
C ALA A 147 11.43 1.19 -12.72
N ASP A 148 11.48 -0.11 -12.42
CA ASP A 148 12.45 -0.67 -11.47
C ASP A 148 13.89 -0.64 -12.01
N THR A 149 14.06 -0.78 -13.33
CA THR A 149 15.38 -0.75 -13.98
C THR A 149 15.83 0.64 -14.45
N HIS A 150 14.89 1.61 -14.53
CA HIS A 150 15.13 2.99 -14.98
C HIS A 150 14.67 3.99 -13.90
N ARG A 151 15.17 3.80 -12.69
CA ARG A 151 14.69 4.50 -11.47
C ARG A 151 14.78 6.02 -11.56
N GLU A 152 15.88 6.55 -12.14
CA GLU A 152 16.03 7.99 -12.28
C GLU A 152 15.04 8.59 -13.29
N GLU A 153 14.84 7.95 -14.44
CA GLU A 153 13.87 8.37 -15.44
C GLU A 153 12.44 8.28 -14.88
N TRP A 154 12.16 7.21 -14.12
CA TRP A 154 10.88 7.04 -13.45
C TRP A 154 10.64 8.12 -12.40
N ALA A 155 11.64 8.42 -11.55
CA ALA A 155 11.52 9.47 -10.55
C ALA A 155 11.25 10.85 -11.17
N ARG A 156 11.90 11.16 -12.29
CA ARG A 156 11.64 12.41 -13.04
C ARG A 156 10.21 12.47 -13.59
N ALA A 157 9.78 11.41 -14.28
CA ALA A 157 8.43 11.34 -14.82
C ALA A 157 7.37 11.45 -13.70
N TRP A 158 7.60 10.77 -12.57
CA TRP A 158 6.70 10.84 -11.43
C TRP A 158 6.64 12.24 -10.81
N ALA A 159 7.80 12.89 -10.62
CA ALA A 159 7.86 14.26 -10.11
C ALA A 159 7.17 15.26 -11.05
N GLU A 160 7.37 15.15 -12.37
CA GLU A 160 6.74 15.99 -13.37
C GLU A 160 5.20 15.85 -13.37
N GLU A 161 4.70 14.62 -13.37
CA GLU A 161 3.25 14.35 -13.42
C GLU A 161 2.53 14.72 -12.12
N THR A 162 3.19 14.63 -10.96
CA THR A 162 2.53 14.83 -9.66
C THR A 162 2.85 16.17 -9.02
N GLY A 163 3.84 16.91 -9.53
CA GLY A 163 4.33 18.13 -8.91
C GLY A 163 5.16 17.91 -7.63
N LEU A 164 5.57 16.68 -7.35
CA LEU A 164 6.48 16.38 -6.25
C LEU A 164 7.88 16.95 -6.51
N LYS A 165 8.59 17.30 -5.43
CA LYS A 165 10.02 17.57 -5.55
C LYS A 165 10.75 16.32 -5.99
N ILE A 166 11.73 16.49 -6.87
CA ILE A 166 12.48 15.36 -7.44
C ILE A 166 13.16 14.51 -6.35
N GLU A 167 13.62 15.12 -5.26
CA GLU A 167 14.25 14.43 -4.13
C GLU A 167 13.25 13.49 -3.42
N VAL A 168 12.00 13.90 -3.30
CA VAL A 168 10.92 13.08 -2.73
C VAL A 168 10.62 11.90 -3.65
N ALA A 169 10.47 12.15 -4.96
CA ALA A 169 10.22 11.10 -5.94
C ALA A 169 11.39 10.08 -5.98
N ARG A 170 12.65 10.55 -5.96
CA ARG A 170 13.84 9.68 -5.90
C ARG A 170 13.83 8.82 -4.64
N ALA A 171 13.61 9.40 -3.46
CA ALA A 171 13.60 8.67 -2.20
C ALA A 171 12.50 7.59 -2.17
N ALA A 172 11.33 7.88 -2.74
CA ALA A 172 10.25 6.91 -2.87
C ALA A 172 10.61 5.77 -3.84
N VAL A 173 11.17 6.10 -5.01
CA VAL A 173 11.60 5.13 -6.03
C VAL A 173 12.75 4.25 -5.53
N ASP A 174 13.67 4.81 -4.75
CA ASP A 174 14.83 4.07 -4.21
C ASP A 174 14.44 2.98 -3.20
N ARG A 175 13.27 3.10 -2.55
CA ARG A 175 12.73 2.01 -1.72
C ARG A 175 12.31 0.78 -2.52
N GLY A 176 12.17 0.90 -3.83
CA GLY A 176 11.84 -0.19 -4.75
C GLY A 176 10.45 -0.05 -5.35
N GLY A 177 10.32 -0.56 -6.58
CA GLY A 177 9.06 -0.53 -7.34
C GLY A 177 8.14 -1.70 -7.00
N ASP A 178 6.88 -1.56 -7.41
CA ASP A 178 5.89 -2.63 -7.41
C ASP A 178 6.14 -3.55 -8.61
N LEU A 179 6.68 -4.73 -8.38
CA LEU A 179 6.94 -5.70 -9.44
C LEU A 179 5.78 -6.69 -9.61
N PRO A 180 5.38 -7.01 -10.85
CA PRO A 180 4.27 -7.92 -11.10
C PRO A 180 4.62 -9.34 -10.64
N VAL A 181 3.75 -9.94 -9.84
CA VAL A 181 3.87 -11.32 -9.33
C VAL A 181 2.67 -12.18 -9.74
N ALA A 182 2.72 -13.48 -9.45
CA ALA A 182 1.56 -14.36 -9.69
C ALA A 182 0.46 -14.07 -8.66
N LEU A 183 -0.79 -14.05 -9.11
CA LEU A 183 -1.97 -14.07 -8.23
C LEU A 183 -2.25 -15.50 -7.80
N ASP A 184 -1.40 -16.04 -6.94
CA ASP A 184 -1.44 -17.43 -6.47
C ASP A 184 -2.21 -17.59 -5.13
N ASP A 185 -2.19 -18.78 -4.58
CA ASP A 185 -2.89 -19.08 -3.33
C ASP A 185 -2.18 -18.44 -2.11
N ALA A 186 -0.88 -18.19 -2.19
CA ALA A 186 -0.15 -17.49 -1.13
C ALA A 186 -0.57 -16.01 -1.04
N VAL A 187 -0.74 -15.35 -2.20
CA VAL A 187 -1.28 -13.99 -2.28
C VAL A 187 -2.70 -13.95 -1.75
N VAL A 188 -3.56 -14.88 -2.20
CA VAL A 188 -4.97 -14.95 -1.74
C VAL A 188 -5.05 -15.16 -0.23
N LYS A 189 -4.21 -16.04 0.32
CA LYS A 189 -4.14 -16.27 1.76
C LYS A 189 -3.70 -15.01 2.52
N SER A 190 -2.69 -14.33 2.06
CA SER A 190 -2.18 -13.10 2.68
C SER A 190 -3.25 -12.00 2.73
N GLU A 191 -4.01 -11.83 1.64
CA GLU A 191 -5.13 -10.89 1.62
C GLU A 191 -6.30 -11.34 2.50
N GLN A 192 -6.52 -12.65 2.62
CA GLN A 192 -7.52 -13.18 3.55
C GLN A 192 -7.15 -12.83 5.01
N ASP A 193 -5.87 -13.01 5.39
CA ASP A 193 -5.38 -12.67 6.72
C ASP A 193 -5.58 -11.17 7.03
N LEU A 194 -5.40 -10.30 6.03
CA LEU A 194 -5.66 -8.86 6.14
C LEU A 194 -7.17 -8.55 6.23
N ALA A 195 -8.00 -9.19 5.40
CA ALA A 195 -9.45 -9.03 5.44
C ALA A 195 -10.03 -9.49 6.79
N ASP A 196 -9.48 -10.56 7.37
CA ASP A 196 -9.86 -11.05 8.69
C ASP A 196 -9.50 -10.03 9.78
N ALA A 197 -8.32 -9.38 9.70
CA ALA A 197 -7.94 -8.32 10.63
C ALA A 197 -8.90 -7.12 10.57
N PHE A 198 -9.30 -6.69 9.38
CA PHE A 198 -10.29 -5.64 9.20
C PHE A 198 -11.70 -6.04 9.71
N SER A 199 -12.06 -7.33 9.59
CA SER A 199 -13.33 -7.86 10.08
C SER A 199 -13.34 -7.91 11.62
N GLU A 200 -12.26 -8.33 12.24
CA GLU A 200 -12.06 -8.35 13.70
C GLU A 200 -12.12 -6.94 14.30
N ASP A 201 -11.50 -5.96 13.63
CA ASP A 201 -11.56 -4.54 14.01
C ASP A 201 -12.95 -3.90 13.74
N ARG A 202 -13.86 -4.60 13.09
CA ARG A 202 -15.19 -4.12 12.66
C ARG A 202 -15.13 -2.98 11.62
N THR A 203 -14.02 -2.80 10.95
CA THR A 203 -13.90 -1.89 9.80
C THR A 203 -14.67 -2.46 8.60
N LEU A 204 -14.65 -3.79 8.42
CA LEU A 204 -15.54 -4.48 7.50
C LEU A 204 -16.80 -4.97 8.22
N PRO A 205 -17.99 -4.91 7.57
CA PRO A 205 -19.27 -5.25 8.18
C PRO A 205 -19.46 -6.75 8.44
N GLY A 206 -18.50 -7.60 8.12
CA GLY A 206 -18.56 -9.05 8.30
C GLY A 206 -17.35 -9.75 7.68
N LYS A 207 -17.35 -11.08 7.75
CA LYS A 207 -16.30 -11.89 7.15
C LYS A 207 -16.37 -11.82 5.62
N VAL A 208 -15.22 -11.65 5.01
CA VAL A 208 -15.02 -11.63 3.55
C VAL A 208 -14.24 -12.88 3.16
N ASP A 209 -14.65 -13.55 2.11
CA ASP A 209 -13.89 -14.62 1.46
C ASP A 209 -13.18 -13.98 0.25
N PHE A 210 -11.91 -13.64 0.41
CA PHE A 210 -11.16 -12.91 -0.61
C PHE A 210 -11.02 -13.71 -1.92
N ALA A 211 -10.98 -15.04 -1.85
CA ALA A 211 -10.89 -15.87 -3.04
C ALA A 211 -12.04 -15.62 -4.04
N LYS A 212 -13.23 -15.26 -3.56
CA LYS A 212 -14.39 -14.92 -4.41
C LYS A 212 -14.24 -13.60 -5.17
N PHE A 213 -13.23 -12.81 -4.84
CA PHE A 213 -12.92 -11.54 -5.48
C PHE A 213 -11.66 -11.61 -6.34
N THR A 214 -11.22 -12.81 -6.73
CA THR A 214 -10.08 -13.03 -7.62
C THR A 214 -10.51 -13.64 -8.95
N ASP A 215 -9.86 -13.23 -10.03
CA ASP A 215 -10.03 -13.83 -11.36
C ASP A 215 -8.65 -13.98 -12.02
N ARG A 216 -8.24 -15.22 -12.20
CA ARG A 216 -6.88 -15.57 -12.66
C ARG A 216 -6.77 -15.76 -14.18
N ARG A 217 -7.77 -15.33 -14.97
CA ARG A 217 -7.85 -15.55 -16.41
C ARG A 217 -6.65 -15.02 -17.21
N PHE A 218 -5.96 -13.99 -16.71
CA PHE A 218 -4.83 -13.36 -17.39
C PHE A 218 -3.46 -13.85 -16.91
N GLN A 219 -3.39 -14.87 -16.04
CA GLN A 219 -2.12 -15.27 -15.40
C GLN A 219 -1.07 -15.77 -16.42
N GLU A 220 -1.48 -16.54 -17.41
CA GLU A 220 -0.55 -17.05 -18.44
C GLU A 220 -0.02 -15.91 -19.33
N ASP A 221 -0.90 -14.96 -19.73
CA ASP A 221 -0.49 -13.78 -20.49
C ASP A 221 0.50 -12.91 -19.69
N LEU A 222 0.23 -12.72 -18.41
CA LEU A 222 1.09 -11.94 -17.51
C LEU A 222 2.41 -12.66 -17.19
N LYS A 223 2.40 -13.99 -17.10
CA LYS A 223 3.63 -14.79 -16.96
C LYS A 223 4.54 -14.59 -18.16
N ALA A 224 4.00 -14.65 -19.37
CA ALA A 224 4.76 -14.38 -20.59
C ALA A 224 5.33 -12.94 -20.62
N ALA A 225 4.55 -11.94 -20.17
CA ALA A 225 4.98 -10.54 -20.11
C ALA A 225 6.11 -10.29 -19.10
N ARG A 226 6.22 -11.12 -18.05
CA ARG A 226 7.30 -11.06 -17.04
C ARG A 226 8.63 -11.67 -17.50
N GLY A 227 8.69 -12.21 -18.72
CA GLY A 227 9.92 -12.81 -19.28
C GLY A 227 10.11 -14.28 -18.99
N GLY A 228 9.06 -15.04 -18.68
CA GLY A 228 9.07 -16.50 -18.65
C GLY A 228 9.90 -17.18 -17.57
N ASN A 229 10.59 -16.45 -16.71
CA ASN A 229 11.34 -17.00 -15.59
C ASN A 229 10.47 -17.01 -14.33
N SER A 230 10.04 -18.17 -13.94
CA SER A 230 9.50 -18.53 -12.62
C SER A 230 10.57 -19.18 -11.78
#